data_b6eb4ed50ee4dd77f255256af80fa72f
#
_entry.id   b6eb4ed50ee4dd77f255256af80fa72f
#
_cell.length_a   1.000
_cell.length_b   1.000
_cell.length_c   1.000
_cell.angle_alpha   90.00
_cell.angle_beta   90.00
_cell.angle_gamma   90.00
#
_symmetry.space_group_name_H-M   'P 1'
#
loop_
_entity.id
_entity.type
_entity.pdbx_description
1 polymer ?
#
loop_
_entity_poly.entity_id
_entity_poly.type
_entity_poly.pdbx_seq_one_letter_code
_entity_poly.pdbx_strand_id
1 'polypeptide(L)'
;MSFGYQVLGFGAFPNRAAAGPDFTVTLSSNVNNYNLATDLTNNGSNYGAGNWDGTSAITVVLNIDAGVTVYSANTSTPALVVDLATSDSVLTINNSGNVVGKGGAAVAGDLSNGAAGNAGGHAMSMQDVTVTINNLSGAKIQGGGGGGGAGGGVRDSGSAVDSEGVCQDGTDIAGGDGGAGAAASSATSAAGSGVAGSGNGNGGNGGDFGAAGLNGTNATGSGCKVNNGSGGTGGAAGKAIRAVSGVSQTLNNSGTVAGATS
;
A
#
# COMPACT_ATOMS: atom_id res chain seq x y z
N MET A 1 75.69 23.22 -19.52
CA MET A 1 74.33 23.74 -19.47
C MET A 1 73.46 22.59 -19.05
N SER A 2 72.93 22.62 -17.80
CA SER A 2 72.02 21.56 -17.26
C SER A 2 70.61 22.10 -17.37
N PHE A 3 69.80 21.42 -18.19
CA PHE A 3 68.36 21.72 -18.28
C PHE A 3 67.63 20.93 -17.18
N GLY A 4 67.28 21.62 -16.10
CA GLY A 4 66.42 21.07 -15.08
C GLY A 4 64.98 20.95 -15.60
N TYR A 5 64.50 19.74 -15.79
CA TYR A 5 63.08 19.50 -16.00
C TYR A 5 62.36 19.67 -14.67
N GLN A 6 61.61 20.77 -14.53
CA GLN A 6 60.60 20.81 -13.47
C GLN A 6 59.46 19.85 -13.83
N VAL A 7 59.36 18.75 -13.12
CA VAL A 7 58.15 17.95 -13.10
C VAL A 7 57.10 18.83 -12.42
N LEU A 8 56.19 19.40 -13.18
CA LEU A 8 54.95 19.97 -12.63
C LEU A 8 54.26 18.83 -11.88
N GLY A 9 54.40 18.85 -10.56
CA GLY A 9 53.59 17.98 -9.70
C GLY A 9 52.14 18.22 -10.08
N PHE A 10 51.48 17.18 -10.56
CA PHE A 10 50.01 17.17 -10.58
C PHE A 10 49.60 17.35 -9.14
N GLY A 11 49.23 18.59 -8.81
CA GLY A 11 48.70 18.93 -7.52
C GLY A 11 47.61 17.89 -7.19
N ALA A 12 47.65 17.38 -5.97
CA ALA A 12 46.61 16.51 -5.49
C ALA A 12 45.27 17.14 -5.92
N PHE A 13 44.47 16.39 -6.67
CA PHE A 13 43.12 16.82 -6.98
C PHE A 13 42.50 17.24 -5.65
N PRO A 14 42.00 18.47 -5.54
CA PRO A 14 41.37 18.88 -4.30
C PRO A 14 40.36 17.78 -3.95
N ASN A 15 40.50 17.24 -2.74
CA ASN A 15 39.56 16.28 -2.20
C ASN A 15 38.21 16.96 -2.36
N ARG A 16 37.45 16.55 -3.40
CA ARG A 16 36.13 17.13 -3.65
C ARG A 16 35.38 16.77 -2.40
N ALA A 17 35.16 17.74 -1.51
CA ALA A 17 34.26 17.56 -0.41
C ALA A 17 33.01 16.93 -1.01
N ALA A 18 32.58 15.80 -0.46
CA ALA A 18 31.42 15.11 -1.00
C ALA A 18 30.34 16.18 -1.16
N ALA A 19 29.92 16.41 -2.42
CA ALA A 19 28.88 17.37 -2.70
C ALA A 19 27.68 16.94 -1.85
N GLY A 20 27.05 17.88 -1.16
CA GLY A 20 25.79 17.62 -0.45
C GLY A 20 24.73 17.10 -1.44
N PRO A 21 23.57 16.68 -0.96
CA PRO A 21 22.50 16.25 -1.83
C PRO A 21 22.11 17.37 -2.80
N ASP A 22 21.76 17.00 -4.04
CA ASP A 22 21.30 17.96 -5.05
C ASP A 22 19.96 18.59 -4.60
N PHE A 23 19.14 17.77 -3.90
CA PHE A 23 17.83 18.18 -3.38
C PHE A 23 17.62 17.72 -1.95
N THR A 24 17.07 18.62 -1.13
CA THR A 24 16.58 18.29 0.21
C THR A 24 15.11 18.67 0.33
N VAL A 25 14.24 17.69 0.33
CA VAL A 25 12.78 17.85 0.44
C VAL A 25 12.36 17.56 1.87
N THR A 26 11.49 18.40 2.44
CA THR A 26 10.90 18.17 3.77
C THR A 26 9.38 18.25 3.68
N LEU A 27 8.71 17.15 4.00
CA LEU A 27 7.26 17.10 4.13
C LEU A 27 6.89 17.45 5.58
N SER A 28 6.37 18.66 5.78
CA SER A 28 5.95 19.20 7.09
C SER A 28 4.44 19.25 7.29
N SER A 29 3.66 18.77 6.30
CA SER A 29 2.21 18.69 6.35
C SER A 29 1.73 17.40 5.70
N ASN A 30 0.51 16.96 6.05
CA ASN A 30 -0.09 15.77 5.46
C ASN A 30 -0.26 15.94 3.95
N VAL A 31 0.07 14.87 3.21
CA VAL A 31 -0.02 14.85 1.75
C VAL A 31 -0.54 13.50 1.28
N ASN A 32 -1.34 13.50 0.21
CA ASN A 32 -1.82 12.29 -0.42
C ASN A 32 -1.10 12.02 -1.75
N ASN A 33 -0.86 10.75 -2.03
CA ASN A 33 -0.28 10.27 -3.29
C ASN A 33 0.93 11.12 -3.73
N TYR A 34 1.88 11.33 -2.82
CA TYR A 34 3.05 12.15 -3.08
C TYR A 34 3.97 11.48 -4.10
N ASN A 35 4.30 12.19 -5.18
CA ASN A 35 5.22 11.76 -6.22
C ASN A 35 6.47 12.63 -6.18
N LEU A 36 7.59 12.06 -5.70
CA LEU A 36 8.85 12.78 -5.54
C LEU A 36 9.41 13.30 -6.87
N ALA A 37 9.41 12.47 -7.91
CA ALA A 37 9.92 12.87 -9.22
C ALA A 37 9.16 14.06 -9.81
N THR A 38 7.81 14.01 -9.74
CA THR A 38 6.96 15.11 -10.20
C THR A 38 7.21 16.39 -9.41
N ASP A 39 7.41 16.28 -8.10
CA ASP A 39 7.68 17.45 -7.26
C ASP A 39 9.06 18.05 -7.57
N LEU A 40 10.09 17.23 -7.75
CA LEU A 40 11.42 17.71 -8.12
C LEU A 40 11.46 18.38 -9.50
N THR A 41 10.70 17.87 -10.47
CA THR A 41 10.63 18.47 -11.82
C THR A 41 9.86 19.78 -11.83
N ASN A 42 8.85 19.94 -10.99
CA ASN A 42 7.99 21.12 -10.97
C ASN A 42 8.47 22.19 -9.95
N ASN A 43 8.97 21.76 -8.81
CA ASN A 43 9.25 22.58 -7.64
C ASN A 43 10.70 22.44 -7.13
N GLY A 44 11.57 21.74 -7.84
CA GLY A 44 12.95 21.43 -7.40
C GLY A 44 13.75 22.66 -6.96
N SER A 45 13.49 23.83 -7.56
CA SER A 45 14.10 25.10 -7.17
C SER A 45 13.84 25.51 -5.71
N ASN A 46 12.82 24.93 -5.07
CA ASN A 46 12.54 25.13 -3.64
C ASN A 46 13.41 24.25 -2.74
N TYR A 47 14.05 23.22 -3.30
CA TYR A 47 14.74 22.16 -2.58
C TYR A 47 16.23 22.07 -2.89
N GLY A 48 16.69 22.73 -3.97
CA GLY A 48 18.05 22.64 -4.48
C GLY A 48 18.40 23.69 -5.53
N ALA A 49 19.33 23.39 -6.41
CA ALA A 49 19.90 24.32 -7.38
C ALA A 49 18.99 24.67 -8.58
N GLY A 50 17.80 24.10 -8.67
CA GLY A 50 16.86 24.29 -9.77
C GLY A 50 15.90 23.12 -9.89
N ASN A 51 15.01 23.14 -10.89
CA ASN A 51 14.15 21.99 -11.15
C ASN A 51 14.95 20.84 -11.76
N TRP A 52 14.61 19.62 -11.38
CA TRP A 52 15.21 18.43 -11.98
C TRP A 52 14.74 18.27 -13.43
N ASP A 53 15.63 17.80 -14.30
CA ASP A 53 15.33 17.56 -15.71
C ASP A 53 14.52 16.28 -15.99
N GLY A 54 14.28 15.47 -14.94
CA GLY A 54 13.55 14.21 -15.02
C GLY A 54 14.36 13.02 -15.56
N THR A 55 15.65 13.19 -15.87
CA THR A 55 16.45 12.17 -16.54
C THR A 55 17.85 11.98 -15.98
N SER A 56 18.48 13.03 -15.46
CA SER A 56 19.84 12.96 -14.91
C SER A 56 19.84 12.28 -13.55
N ALA A 57 20.92 11.54 -13.26
CA ALA A 57 21.14 10.97 -11.93
C ALA A 57 21.31 12.09 -10.88
N ILE A 58 20.60 11.94 -9.76
CA ILE A 58 20.56 12.92 -8.69
C ILE A 58 20.74 12.29 -7.31
N THR A 59 21.17 13.09 -6.35
CA THR A 59 21.20 12.72 -4.93
C THR A 59 20.13 13.50 -4.19
N VAL A 60 19.23 12.80 -3.52
CA VAL A 60 18.06 13.40 -2.84
C VAL A 60 18.02 12.98 -1.38
N VAL A 61 17.66 13.90 -0.50
CA VAL A 61 17.23 13.62 0.87
C VAL A 61 15.76 14.01 1.00
N LEU A 62 14.92 13.04 1.37
CA LEU A 62 13.51 13.24 1.68
C LEU A 62 13.30 13.07 3.17
N ASN A 63 12.88 14.13 3.85
CA ASN A 63 12.52 14.11 5.25
C ASN A 63 10.99 14.13 5.38
N ILE A 64 10.44 13.25 6.22
CA ILE A 64 9.02 13.24 6.60
C ILE A 64 8.97 13.54 8.09
N ASP A 65 8.44 14.71 8.44
CA ASP A 65 8.44 15.21 9.82
C ASP A 65 7.53 14.37 10.73
N ALA A 66 7.83 14.41 12.03
CA ALA A 66 7.01 13.76 13.05
C ALA A 66 5.57 14.29 13.04
N GLY A 67 4.60 13.38 13.10
CA GLY A 67 3.17 13.72 13.03
C GLY A 67 2.63 13.91 11.61
N VAL A 68 3.49 14.00 10.59
CA VAL A 68 3.06 14.06 9.19
C VAL A 68 2.60 12.68 8.72
N THR A 69 1.52 12.65 7.96
CA THR A 69 1.04 11.43 7.29
C THR A 69 1.05 11.62 5.77
N VAL A 70 1.87 10.81 5.09
CA VAL A 70 1.82 10.60 3.65
C VAL A 70 0.90 9.40 3.42
N TYR A 71 -0.23 9.61 2.74
CA TYR A 71 -1.25 8.57 2.63
C TYR A 71 -1.75 8.38 1.20
N SER A 72 -2.27 7.20 0.93
CA SER A 72 -2.89 6.89 -0.36
C SER A 72 -4.38 7.23 -0.33
N ALA A 73 -4.85 7.96 -1.34
CA ALA A 73 -6.27 8.28 -1.51
C ALA A 73 -7.07 7.09 -2.09
N ASN A 74 -6.41 6.16 -2.80
CA ASN A 74 -7.01 4.99 -3.44
C ASN A 74 -6.06 3.78 -3.37
N THR A 75 -6.53 2.59 -3.71
CA THR A 75 -5.71 1.36 -3.62
C THR A 75 -4.74 1.16 -4.79
N SER A 76 -4.92 1.89 -5.88
CA SER A 76 -4.09 1.76 -7.09
C SER A 76 -2.86 2.66 -7.10
N THR A 77 -2.91 3.80 -6.38
CA THR A 77 -1.80 4.76 -6.30
C THR A 77 -1.16 4.65 -4.92
N PRO A 78 0.14 4.35 -4.81
CA PRO A 78 0.86 4.35 -3.52
C PRO A 78 0.83 5.71 -2.82
N ALA A 79 1.02 5.72 -1.49
CA ALA A 79 1.11 6.96 -0.74
C ALA A 79 2.34 7.78 -1.12
N LEU A 80 3.49 7.11 -1.30
CA LEU A 80 4.74 7.70 -1.77
C LEU A 80 5.21 6.96 -3.03
N VAL A 81 5.39 7.71 -4.11
CA VAL A 81 5.96 7.22 -5.38
C VAL A 81 7.34 7.83 -5.58
N VAL A 82 8.33 6.95 -5.81
CA VAL A 82 9.71 7.31 -6.15
C VAL A 82 10.05 6.64 -7.46
N ASP A 83 10.32 7.45 -8.49
CA ASP A 83 10.85 7.02 -9.77
C ASP A 83 11.85 8.08 -10.23
N LEU A 84 13.13 7.81 -10.03
CA LEU A 84 14.20 8.77 -10.32
C LEU A 84 14.90 8.49 -11.64
N ALA A 85 14.21 7.83 -12.56
CA ALA A 85 14.58 7.59 -13.95
C ALA A 85 15.89 6.82 -14.18
N THR A 86 16.75 6.64 -13.16
CA THR A 86 18.01 5.90 -13.27
C THR A 86 18.42 5.31 -11.92
N SER A 87 18.91 4.07 -11.94
CA SER A 87 19.43 3.37 -10.76
C SER A 87 20.67 4.05 -10.14
N ASP A 88 21.33 4.95 -10.88
CA ASP A 88 22.46 5.74 -10.38
C ASP A 88 22.01 6.90 -9.47
N SER A 89 20.72 7.22 -9.46
CA SER A 89 20.15 8.16 -8.49
C SER A 89 20.18 7.58 -7.08
N VAL A 90 20.54 8.41 -6.12
CA VAL A 90 20.65 8.04 -4.70
C VAL A 90 19.63 8.81 -3.88
N LEU A 91 18.80 8.08 -3.11
CA LEU A 91 17.79 8.64 -2.24
C LEU A 91 18.03 8.23 -0.78
N THR A 92 17.98 9.19 0.12
CA THR A 92 17.86 8.92 1.55
C THR A 92 16.50 9.38 2.04
N ILE A 93 15.69 8.48 2.59
CA ILE A 93 14.41 8.81 3.23
C ILE A 93 14.59 8.75 4.73
N ASN A 94 14.38 9.88 5.41
CA ASN A 94 14.31 9.97 6.86
C ASN A 94 12.84 10.09 7.28
N ASN A 95 12.23 8.98 7.67
CA ASN A 95 10.83 8.96 8.08
C ASN A 95 10.71 9.08 9.60
N SER A 96 10.20 10.22 10.08
CA SER A 96 9.76 10.44 11.46
C SER A 96 8.23 10.42 11.59
N GLY A 97 7.51 10.41 10.48
CA GLY A 97 6.05 10.43 10.37
C GLY A 97 5.45 9.08 10.00
N ASN A 98 4.39 9.11 9.21
CA ASN A 98 3.69 7.92 8.75
C ASN A 98 3.59 7.90 7.23
N VAL A 99 3.84 6.75 6.62
CA VAL A 99 3.58 6.49 5.19
C VAL A 99 2.63 5.31 5.10
N VAL A 100 1.41 5.53 4.59
CA VAL A 100 0.31 4.59 4.77
C VAL A 100 -0.49 4.35 3.49
N GLY A 101 -0.60 3.09 3.10
CA GLY A 101 -1.43 2.65 1.98
C GLY A 101 -2.93 2.67 2.30
N LYS A 102 -3.76 2.78 1.27
CA LYS A 102 -5.22 2.72 1.38
C LYS A 102 -5.70 1.28 1.65
N GLY A 103 -6.63 1.09 2.57
CA GLY A 103 -7.28 -0.19 2.78
C GLY A 103 -8.19 -0.60 1.63
N GLY A 104 -8.30 -1.91 1.38
CA GLY A 104 -9.26 -2.48 0.45
C GLY A 104 -10.69 -2.21 0.92
N ALA A 105 -11.57 -1.87 -0.01
CA ALA A 105 -12.97 -1.61 0.31
C ALA A 105 -13.71 -2.88 0.75
N ALA A 106 -14.74 -2.71 1.57
CA ALA A 106 -15.73 -3.72 1.85
C ALA A 106 -16.42 -4.18 0.55
N VAL A 107 -16.87 -5.42 0.51
CA VAL A 107 -17.67 -5.97 -0.58
C VAL A 107 -19.03 -6.40 -0.04
N ALA A 108 -20.08 -6.13 -0.82
CA ALA A 108 -21.43 -6.49 -0.44
C ALA A 108 -21.67 -7.99 -0.60
N GLY A 109 -22.49 -8.55 0.31
CA GLY A 109 -23.02 -9.90 0.17
C GLY A 109 -23.98 -10.01 -1.01
N ASP A 110 -24.05 -11.19 -1.62
CA ASP A 110 -24.93 -11.50 -2.76
C ASP A 110 -25.74 -12.77 -2.47
N LEU A 111 -26.74 -13.03 -3.29
CA LEU A 111 -27.59 -14.22 -3.27
C LEU A 111 -26.91 -15.49 -3.78
N SER A 112 -25.67 -15.36 -4.25
CA SER A 112 -24.89 -16.45 -4.82
C SER A 112 -23.55 -16.61 -4.09
N ASN A 113 -22.48 -16.84 -4.83
CA ASN A 113 -21.14 -16.87 -4.26
C ASN A 113 -20.71 -15.47 -3.79
N GLY A 114 -20.14 -15.39 -2.61
CA GLY A 114 -19.62 -14.14 -2.07
C GLY A 114 -18.50 -13.57 -2.95
N ALA A 115 -18.51 -12.26 -3.15
CA ALA A 115 -17.46 -11.57 -3.88
C ALA A 115 -16.13 -11.57 -3.10
N ALA A 116 -15.02 -11.58 -3.82
CA ALA A 116 -13.70 -11.44 -3.20
C ALA A 116 -13.49 -10.01 -2.66
N GLY A 117 -12.85 -9.90 -1.50
CA GLY A 117 -12.45 -8.63 -0.92
C GLY A 117 -11.45 -7.87 -1.81
N ASN A 118 -11.49 -6.55 -1.77
CA ASN A 118 -10.58 -5.72 -2.55
C ASN A 118 -9.18 -5.70 -1.93
N ALA A 119 -8.14 -5.63 -2.77
CA ALA A 119 -6.77 -5.52 -2.29
C ALA A 119 -6.51 -4.17 -1.63
N GLY A 120 -5.63 -4.15 -0.61
CA GLY A 120 -5.07 -2.93 -0.03
C GLY A 120 -4.03 -2.28 -0.93
N GLY A 121 -3.88 -0.95 -0.84
CA GLY A 121 -2.90 -0.15 -1.55
C GLY A 121 -1.52 -0.18 -0.89
N HIS A 122 -0.49 0.08 -1.67
CA HIS A 122 0.88 0.14 -1.18
C HIS A 122 1.17 1.45 -0.44
N ALA A 123 2.05 1.41 0.58
CA ALA A 123 2.55 2.64 1.20
C ALA A 123 3.59 3.32 0.31
N MET A 124 4.63 2.60 -0.11
CA MET A 124 5.67 3.12 -0.98
C MET A 124 5.78 2.29 -2.26
N SER A 125 6.07 2.93 -3.39
CA SER A 125 6.50 2.29 -4.63
C SER A 125 7.76 2.97 -5.12
N MET A 126 8.78 2.16 -5.43
CA MET A 126 10.10 2.63 -5.82
C MET A 126 10.51 2.00 -7.13
N GLN A 127 11.15 2.80 -7.97
CA GLN A 127 11.68 2.40 -9.27
C GLN A 127 12.95 3.19 -9.58
N ASP A 128 13.91 2.52 -10.21
CA ASP A 128 15.14 3.09 -10.75
C ASP A 128 15.86 4.04 -9.75
N VAL A 129 16.22 3.49 -8.58
CA VAL A 129 16.85 4.25 -7.49
C VAL A 129 17.66 3.35 -6.56
N THR A 130 18.81 3.86 -6.10
CA THR A 130 19.49 3.33 -4.91
C THR A 130 19.00 4.07 -3.68
N VAL A 131 18.28 3.37 -2.77
CA VAL A 131 17.59 4.02 -1.64
C VAL A 131 18.05 3.50 -0.28
N THR A 132 18.26 4.43 0.65
CA THR A 132 18.39 4.15 2.08
C THR A 132 17.18 4.73 2.80
N ILE A 133 16.43 3.89 3.51
CA ILE A 133 15.24 4.27 4.26
C ILE A 133 15.58 4.16 5.75
N ASN A 134 15.57 5.29 6.44
CA ASN A 134 15.69 5.39 7.88
C ASN A 134 14.29 5.57 8.47
N ASN A 135 13.65 4.48 8.89
CA ASN A 135 12.35 4.54 9.58
C ASN A 135 12.60 4.69 11.07
N LEU A 136 12.45 5.90 11.58
CA LEU A 136 12.84 6.28 12.94
C LEU A 136 11.85 5.78 14.00
N SER A 137 12.24 5.84 15.27
CA SER A 137 11.38 5.42 16.39
C SER A 137 10.05 6.19 16.40
N GLY A 138 8.94 5.48 16.49
CA GLY A 138 7.59 6.02 16.43
C GLY A 138 7.02 6.22 15.02
N ALA A 139 7.87 6.22 13.99
CA ALA A 139 7.44 6.31 12.60
C ALA A 139 6.82 5.01 12.08
N LYS A 140 6.00 5.12 11.02
CA LYS A 140 5.30 3.98 10.44
C LYS A 140 5.40 3.95 8.92
N ILE A 141 5.61 2.76 8.38
CA ILE A 141 5.49 2.46 6.95
C ILE A 141 4.54 1.27 6.84
N GLN A 142 3.31 1.49 6.38
CA GLN A 142 2.25 0.50 6.49
C GLN A 142 1.47 0.37 5.17
N GLY A 143 1.51 -0.80 4.55
CA GLY A 143 0.59 -1.15 3.47
C GLY A 143 -0.85 -1.18 3.99
N GLY A 144 -1.82 -0.83 3.16
CA GLY A 144 -3.24 -0.92 3.49
C GLY A 144 -3.66 -2.37 3.70
N GLY A 145 -4.58 -2.62 4.61
CA GLY A 145 -5.17 -3.95 4.81
C GLY A 145 -6.04 -4.36 3.63
N GLY A 146 -6.13 -5.64 3.34
CA GLY A 146 -7.08 -6.17 2.36
C GLY A 146 -8.53 -6.12 2.88
N GLY A 147 -9.50 -5.93 2.01
CA GLY A 147 -10.92 -6.06 2.36
C GLY A 147 -11.29 -7.51 2.64
N GLY A 148 -12.24 -7.76 3.54
CA GLY A 148 -12.80 -9.10 3.77
C GLY A 148 -13.67 -9.56 2.59
N GLY A 149 -13.69 -10.86 2.31
CA GLY A 149 -14.59 -11.45 1.33
C GLY A 149 -16.04 -11.46 1.83
N ALA A 150 -17.01 -11.34 0.94
CA ALA A 150 -18.41 -11.46 1.29
C ALA A 150 -18.78 -12.91 1.63
N GLY A 151 -19.77 -13.10 2.47
CA GLY A 151 -20.37 -14.41 2.74
C GLY A 151 -21.14 -14.96 1.53
N GLY A 152 -21.24 -16.27 1.41
CA GLY A 152 -22.09 -16.91 0.41
C GLY A 152 -23.58 -16.72 0.75
N GLY A 153 -24.41 -16.46 -0.25
CA GLY A 153 -25.86 -16.41 -0.12
C GLY A 153 -26.51 -17.78 -0.33
N VAL A 154 -27.76 -17.90 0.05
CA VAL A 154 -28.61 -19.06 -0.24
C VAL A 154 -29.68 -18.66 -1.23
N ARG A 155 -29.73 -19.37 -2.35
CA ARG A 155 -30.91 -19.40 -3.18
C ARG A 155 -31.72 -20.58 -2.74
N ASP A 156 -32.83 -20.32 -2.02
CA ASP A 156 -33.72 -21.32 -1.52
C ASP A 156 -35.00 -21.34 -2.35
N SER A 157 -35.16 -22.42 -3.07
CA SER A 157 -36.40 -22.70 -3.81
C SER A 157 -37.37 -23.51 -2.99
N GLY A 158 -37.35 -23.41 -1.66
CA GLY A 158 -38.41 -23.91 -0.80
C GLY A 158 -38.00 -24.92 0.26
N SER A 159 -38.58 -24.75 1.43
CA SER A 159 -38.37 -25.61 2.60
C SER A 159 -39.47 -26.69 2.78
N ALA A 160 -40.56 -26.60 2.06
CA ALA A 160 -41.69 -27.48 2.18
C ALA A 160 -41.95 -28.21 0.82
N VAL A 161 -42.20 -29.50 0.92
CA VAL A 161 -42.71 -30.27 -0.18
C VAL A 161 -44.24 -30.33 0.00
N ASP A 162 -45.00 -29.95 -1.02
CA ASP A 162 -46.44 -30.06 -0.98
C ASP A 162 -46.92 -31.54 -0.99
N SER A 163 -48.21 -31.78 -0.93
CA SER A 163 -48.77 -33.12 -0.94
C SER A 163 -48.52 -33.91 -2.25
N GLU A 164 -48.05 -33.21 -3.29
CA GLU A 164 -47.72 -33.75 -4.61
C GLU A 164 -46.20 -33.98 -4.79
N GLY A 165 -45.41 -33.68 -3.77
CA GLY A 165 -43.95 -33.83 -3.81
C GLY A 165 -43.22 -32.70 -4.53
N VAL A 166 -43.87 -31.54 -4.74
CA VAL A 166 -43.28 -30.36 -5.40
C VAL A 166 -42.72 -29.41 -4.35
N CYS A 167 -41.48 -28.94 -4.57
CA CYS A 167 -40.86 -27.93 -3.71
C CYS A 167 -41.61 -26.60 -3.85
N GLN A 168 -42.03 -26.04 -2.74
CA GLN A 168 -42.58 -24.68 -2.67
C GLN A 168 -41.46 -23.66 -2.76
N ASP A 169 -41.70 -22.51 -3.41
CA ASP A 169 -40.70 -21.44 -3.52
C ASP A 169 -40.33 -20.87 -2.13
N GLY A 170 -39.04 -20.85 -1.87
CA GLY A 170 -38.44 -20.30 -0.64
C GLY A 170 -37.99 -18.85 -0.78
N THR A 171 -37.35 -18.36 0.24
CA THR A 171 -36.82 -16.98 0.27
C THR A 171 -35.33 -17.01 0.01
N ASP A 172 -34.90 -16.29 -1.04
CA ASP A 172 -33.49 -16.02 -1.27
C ASP A 172 -32.91 -15.14 -0.16
N ILE A 173 -31.77 -15.51 0.40
CA ILE A 173 -31.11 -14.79 1.49
C ILE A 173 -29.68 -14.48 1.09
N ALA A 174 -29.32 -13.17 1.08
CA ALA A 174 -27.97 -12.73 0.78
C ALA A 174 -26.97 -13.12 1.89
N GLY A 175 -25.73 -13.36 1.49
CA GLY A 175 -24.61 -13.47 2.42
C GLY A 175 -24.31 -12.16 3.11
N GLY A 176 -23.51 -12.19 4.16
CA GLY A 176 -23.05 -11.00 4.89
C GLY A 176 -21.99 -10.24 4.12
N ASP A 177 -21.93 -8.91 4.30
CA ASP A 177 -20.92 -8.05 3.70
C ASP A 177 -19.54 -8.31 4.30
N GLY A 178 -18.50 -8.24 3.50
CA GLY A 178 -17.10 -8.22 3.96
C GLY A 178 -16.75 -6.91 4.64
N GLY A 179 -15.82 -6.94 5.60
CA GLY A 179 -15.29 -5.75 6.28
C GLY A 179 -14.27 -5.00 5.42
N ALA A 180 -14.18 -3.68 5.55
CA ALA A 180 -13.12 -2.89 4.92
C ALA A 180 -11.75 -3.18 5.58
N GLY A 181 -10.67 -3.17 4.80
CA GLY A 181 -9.31 -3.25 5.32
C GLY A 181 -8.90 -1.97 6.05
N ALA A 182 -7.91 -2.08 6.94
CA ALA A 182 -7.37 -0.93 7.65
C ALA A 182 -6.83 0.10 6.66
N ALA A 183 -7.28 1.32 6.80
CA ALA A 183 -6.95 2.45 5.93
C ALA A 183 -6.58 3.67 6.74
N ALA A 184 -5.68 4.48 6.24
CA ALA A 184 -5.49 5.80 6.80
C ALA A 184 -5.95 6.89 5.83
N SER A 185 -6.96 7.60 6.24
CA SER A 185 -6.99 9.06 6.09
C SER A 185 -6.32 9.72 7.33
N SER A 186 -6.05 8.91 8.35
CA SER A 186 -5.24 9.19 9.54
C SER A 186 -4.64 7.87 10.02
N ALA A 187 -3.47 7.88 10.63
CA ALA A 187 -2.68 6.72 11.04
C ALA A 187 -3.33 5.74 12.05
N THR A 188 -4.63 5.69 12.19
CA THR A 188 -5.35 5.02 13.28
C THR A 188 -6.60 4.23 12.88
N SER A 189 -6.91 4.08 11.59
CA SER A 189 -8.08 3.29 11.20
C SER A 189 -7.84 1.79 11.36
N ALA A 190 -8.49 1.17 12.32
CA ALA A 190 -8.52 -0.28 12.45
C ALA A 190 -9.24 -0.94 11.25
N ALA A 191 -9.00 -2.24 11.06
CA ALA A 191 -9.76 -3.05 10.11
C ALA A 191 -11.26 -3.06 10.47
N GLY A 192 -12.10 -3.00 9.45
CA GLY A 192 -13.55 -3.16 9.61
C GLY A 192 -13.91 -4.61 9.90
N SER A 193 -14.90 -4.83 10.75
CA SER A 193 -15.48 -6.16 10.95
C SER A 193 -16.35 -6.55 9.75
N GLY A 194 -16.35 -7.82 9.40
CA GLY A 194 -17.35 -8.40 8.49
C GLY A 194 -18.74 -8.40 9.13
N VAL A 195 -19.76 -8.33 8.31
CA VAL A 195 -21.17 -8.36 8.76
C VAL A 195 -21.66 -9.81 8.77
N ALA A 196 -22.36 -10.19 9.82
CA ALA A 196 -23.05 -11.48 9.87
C ALA A 196 -24.14 -11.52 8.81
N GLY A 197 -24.18 -12.58 8.01
CA GLY A 197 -25.31 -12.87 7.14
C GLY A 197 -26.55 -13.22 7.95
N SER A 198 -27.74 -12.85 7.49
CA SER A 198 -29.00 -13.22 8.13
C SER A 198 -29.34 -14.69 7.94
N GLY A 199 -28.65 -15.57 8.67
CA GLY A 199 -28.85 -17.04 8.63
C GLY A 199 -27.95 -17.78 7.63
N ASN A 200 -27.01 -17.13 6.99
CA ASN A 200 -26.16 -17.69 5.92
C ASN A 200 -24.70 -17.31 6.10
N GLY A 201 -23.91 -17.46 5.06
CA GLY A 201 -22.48 -17.18 5.12
C GLY A 201 -22.19 -15.78 5.64
N ASN A 202 -21.31 -15.67 6.64
CA ASN A 202 -20.86 -14.40 7.18
C ASN A 202 -19.77 -13.79 6.29
N GLY A 203 -19.75 -12.47 6.18
CA GLY A 203 -18.62 -11.75 5.59
C GLY A 203 -17.36 -11.90 6.45
N GLY A 204 -16.21 -11.96 5.81
CA GLY A 204 -14.90 -11.94 6.48
C GLY A 204 -14.54 -10.54 6.97
N ASN A 205 -13.75 -10.45 8.03
CA ASN A 205 -13.21 -9.17 8.50
C ASN A 205 -12.19 -8.63 7.49
N GLY A 206 -12.07 -7.30 7.39
CA GLY A 206 -10.94 -6.67 6.74
C GLY A 206 -9.62 -6.97 7.47
N GLY A 207 -8.51 -6.90 6.75
CA GLY A 207 -7.17 -7.06 7.32
C GLY A 207 -6.69 -5.78 8.00
N ASP A 208 -5.87 -5.92 9.02
CA ASP A 208 -5.09 -4.82 9.59
C ASP A 208 -4.04 -4.32 8.59
N PHE A 209 -3.33 -3.23 8.92
CA PHE A 209 -2.26 -2.72 8.07
C PHE A 209 -1.27 -3.81 7.69
N GLY A 210 -1.02 -3.97 6.39
CA GLY A 210 -0.12 -4.99 5.85
C GLY A 210 -0.61 -6.43 5.98
N ALA A 211 -1.87 -6.65 6.39
CA ALA A 211 -2.50 -7.97 6.48
C ALA A 211 -3.60 -8.14 5.42
N ALA A 212 -3.75 -9.37 4.92
CA ALA A 212 -4.86 -9.71 4.05
C ALA A 212 -6.19 -9.71 4.81
N GLY A 213 -7.29 -9.45 4.11
CA GLY A 213 -8.63 -9.64 4.64
C GLY A 213 -8.94 -11.13 4.85
N LEU A 214 -9.92 -11.44 5.70
CA LEU A 214 -10.39 -12.79 5.92
C LEU A 214 -11.41 -13.20 4.85
N ASN A 215 -11.49 -14.50 4.60
CA ASN A 215 -12.51 -15.05 3.71
C ASN A 215 -13.90 -14.93 4.35
N GLY A 216 -14.91 -14.72 3.53
CA GLY A 216 -16.30 -14.98 3.91
C GLY A 216 -16.55 -16.48 4.11
N THR A 217 -17.61 -16.81 4.84
CA THR A 217 -18.00 -18.21 5.05
C THR A 217 -19.01 -18.66 3.99
N ASN A 218 -19.04 -19.96 3.72
CA ASN A 218 -20.04 -20.55 2.85
C ASN A 218 -21.43 -20.45 3.48
N ALA A 219 -22.45 -20.35 2.66
CA ALA A 219 -23.82 -20.50 3.10
C ALA A 219 -24.12 -21.96 3.48
N THR A 220 -25.02 -22.14 4.44
CA THR A 220 -25.51 -23.46 4.90
C THR A 220 -27.02 -23.42 5.01
N GLY A 221 -27.72 -23.40 3.91
CA GLY A 221 -29.18 -23.57 3.86
C GLY A 221 -29.60 -25.04 3.83
N SER A 222 -30.80 -25.32 4.30
CA SER A 222 -31.42 -26.61 4.22
C SER A 222 -32.81 -26.47 3.59
N GLY A 223 -33.11 -27.25 2.58
CA GLY A 223 -34.39 -27.22 1.87
C GLY A 223 -34.41 -28.22 0.74
N CYS A 224 -35.52 -28.37 0.05
CA CYS A 224 -35.67 -29.36 -1.00
C CYS A 224 -34.95 -28.98 -2.33
N LYS A 225 -34.64 -27.70 -2.52
CA LYS A 225 -33.82 -27.17 -3.61
C LYS A 225 -32.96 -26.04 -3.11
N VAL A 226 -31.88 -26.33 -2.42
CA VAL A 226 -30.97 -25.33 -1.89
C VAL A 226 -29.72 -25.23 -2.75
N ASN A 227 -29.41 -24.03 -3.20
CA ASN A 227 -28.13 -23.74 -3.80
C ASN A 227 -27.32 -22.83 -2.82
N ASN A 228 -26.39 -23.47 -2.12
CA ASN A 228 -25.53 -22.80 -1.15
C ASN A 228 -24.35 -22.14 -1.85
N GLY A 229 -24.24 -20.81 -1.75
CA GLY A 229 -23.10 -20.06 -2.26
C GLY A 229 -21.86 -20.24 -1.40
N SER A 230 -20.69 -20.20 -2.05
CA SER A 230 -19.39 -20.18 -1.37
C SER A 230 -19.07 -18.77 -0.88
N GLY A 231 -18.38 -18.65 0.26
CA GLY A 231 -17.83 -17.37 0.70
C GLY A 231 -16.72 -16.88 -0.25
N GLY A 232 -16.62 -15.56 -0.42
CA GLY A 232 -15.57 -14.91 -1.18
C GLY A 232 -14.23 -14.93 -0.45
N THR A 233 -13.14 -14.90 -1.18
CA THR A 233 -11.79 -14.79 -0.60
C THR A 233 -11.53 -13.39 -0.06
N GLY A 234 -10.73 -13.26 0.99
CA GLY A 234 -10.24 -11.95 1.44
C GLY A 234 -9.30 -11.32 0.43
N GLY A 235 -9.29 -10.00 0.36
CA GLY A 235 -8.37 -9.22 -0.47
C GLY A 235 -6.93 -9.29 0.04
N ALA A 236 -5.97 -9.19 -0.87
CA ALA A 236 -4.56 -9.16 -0.50
C ALA A 236 -4.20 -7.87 0.25
N ALA A 237 -3.19 -7.96 1.12
CA ALA A 237 -2.59 -6.78 1.75
C ALA A 237 -1.84 -5.91 0.74
N GLY A 238 -1.81 -4.61 0.97
CA GLY A 238 -0.85 -3.72 0.34
C GLY A 238 0.56 -3.94 0.90
N LYS A 239 1.58 -3.69 0.08
CA LYS A 239 2.98 -3.74 0.54
C LYS A 239 3.34 -2.47 1.30
N ALA A 240 4.18 -2.61 2.35
CA ALA A 240 4.82 -1.45 2.97
C ALA A 240 5.77 -0.77 1.99
N ILE A 241 6.62 -1.55 1.33
CA ILE A 241 7.54 -1.07 0.29
C ILE A 241 7.42 -2.00 -0.93
N ARG A 242 7.13 -1.43 -2.08
CA ARG A 242 7.11 -2.13 -3.35
C ARG A 242 8.30 -1.69 -4.19
N ALA A 243 9.27 -2.57 -4.40
CA ALA A 243 10.29 -2.39 -5.41
C ALA A 243 9.76 -2.87 -6.77
N VAL A 244 9.82 -2.03 -7.80
CA VAL A 244 9.32 -2.36 -9.14
C VAL A 244 10.47 -2.88 -10.01
N SER A 245 11.44 -2.02 -10.34
CA SER A 245 12.62 -2.37 -11.13
C SER A 245 13.77 -1.41 -10.83
N GLY A 246 15.01 -1.81 -11.05
CA GLY A 246 16.17 -0.93 -10.88
C GLY A 246 16.38 -0.41 -9.46
N VAL A 247 15.87 -1.11 -8.42
CA VAL A 247 15.92 -0.67 -7.03
C VAL A 247 16.98 -1.44 -6.26
N SER A 248 17.91 -0.69 -5.63
CA SER A 248 18.79 -1.20 -4.57
C SER A 248 18.36 -0.56 -3.25
N GLN A 249 17.88 -1.36 -2.29
CA GLN A 249 17.24 -0.87 -1.07
C GLN A 249 18.01 -1.29 0.19
N THR A 250 18.21 -0.31 1.09
CA THR A 250 18.64 -0.54 2.48
C THR A 250 17.58 0.02 3.41
N LEU A 251 17.05 -0.80 4.33
CA LEU A 251 16.06 -0.40 5.32
C LEU A 251 16.64 -0.45 6.73
N ASN A 252 16.85 0.71 7.33
CA ASN A 252 17.20 0.90 8.74
C ASN A 252 15.91 1.16 9.53
N ASN A 253 15.41 0.16 10.23
CA ASN A 253 14.10 0.25 10.88
C ASN A 253 14.20 0.26 12.40
N SER A 254 13.80 1.37 13.02
CA SER A 254 13.57 1.54 14.46
C SER A 254 12.09 1.82 14.79
N GLY A 255 11.26 1.98 13.77
CA GLY A 255 9.82 2.23 13.86
C GLY A 255 8.98 0.98 13.58
N THR A 256 7.81 1.18 12.98
CA THR A 256 6.91 0.09 12.58
C THR A 256 6.89 -0.06 11.06
N VAL A 257 7.05 -1.29 10.57
CA VAL A 257 6.83 -1.65 9.17
C VAL A 257 5.79 -2.77 9.13
N ALA A 258 4.67 -2.54 8.43
CA ALA A 258 3.60 -3.53 8.29
C ALA A 258 3.28 -3.78 6.81
N GLY A 259 3.45 -5.01 6.37
CA GLY A 259 3.35 -5.46 4.98
C GLY A 259 4.70 -5.85 4.39
N ALA A 260 4.68 -6.47 3.22
CA ALA A 260 5.89 -6.91 2.52
C ALA A 260 6.78 -5.71 2.11
N THR A 261 8.10 -5.97 2.02
CA THR A 261 9.14 -4.99 1.68
C THR A 261 9.94 -5.44 0.45
N SER A 262 9.26 -5.79 -0.63
CA SER A 262 9.91 -6.32 -1.85
C SER A 262 9.20 -5.88 -3.11
#